data_55c5bf938eecac6772bf5819521a9ebe
#
_entry.id   55c5bf938eecac6772bf5819521a9ebe
#
_cell.length_a   1.000
_cell.length_b   1.000
_cell.length_c   1.000
_cell.angle_alpha   90.00
_cell.angle_beta   90.00
_cell.angle_gamma   90.00
#
_symmetry.space_group_name_H-M   'P 1'
#
loop_
_entity.id
_entity.type
_entity.pdbx_description
1 polymer ?
#
loop_
_entity_poly.entity_id
_entity_poly.type
_entity_poly.pdbx_seq_one_letter_code
_entity_poly.pdbx_strand_id
1 'polypeptide(L)'
;MESVARKIVRRLREAGHQALFAGGCVRDSLMGKTPHDFDIATSARPEQVQALFPRTIAVGAQFGVILVVEEGRDYQVATFRSDGTYLDGRHPRSVSFTTPEGDARRRDFTINGLFYDPIEGKVLDFVGGREDLETRTLRAIGNPAERFAEDKLRLLRAVRFATVLDFTIEADTWNALCAAAETIHADGRCRRGEP
;
A
#
# COMPACT_ATOMS: atom_id res chain seq x y z
N MET A 1 -1.48 -1.37 19.79
CA MET A 1 -0.98 -1.67 18.42
C MET A 1 0.03 -0.64 17.95
N GLU A 2 -0.28 0.64 17.91
CA GLU A 2 0.65 1.68 17.46
C GLU A 2 1.98 1.70 18.24
N SER A 3 1.95 1.57 19.56
CA SER A 3 3.15 1.54 20.40
C SER A 3 4.13 0.44 20.02
N VAL A 4 3.62 -0.73 19.64
CA VAL A 4 4.43 -1.87 19.17
C VAL A 4 4.98 -1.61 17.77
N ALA A 5 4.13 -1.12 16.85
CA ALA A 5 4.59 -0.72 15.51
C ALA A 5 5.71 0.33 15.59
N ARG A 6 5.62 1.31 16.51
CA ARG A 6 6.69 2.28 16.77
C ARG A 6 7.99 1.63 17.29
N LYS A 7 7.90 0.59 18.13
CA LYS A 7 9.09 -0.18 18.56
C LYS A 7 9.76 -0.87 17.38
N ILE A 8 8.97 -1.47 16.47
CA ILE A 8 9.50 -2.10 15.26
C ILE A 8 10.21 -1.06 14.37
N VAL A 9 9.58 0.11 14.13
CA VAL A 9 10.20 1.21 13.36
C VAL A 9 11.51 1.66 14.01
N ARG A 10 11.52 1.85 15.33
CA ARG A 10 12.74 2.25 16.07
C ARG A 10 13.86 1.24 15.89
N ARG A 11 13.59 -0.05 16.06
CA ARG A 11 14.58 -1.11 15.90
C ARG A 11 15.18 -1.19 14.50
N LEU A 12 14.35 -0.99 13.46
CA LEU A 12 14.82 -0.88 12.07
C LEU A 12 15.74 0.32 11.89
N ARG A 13 15.41 1.48 12.48
CA ARG A 13 16.22 2.69 12.41
C ARG A 13 17.54 2.58 13.16
N GLU A 14 17.55 1.98 14.34
CA GLU A 14 18.76 1.68 15.11
C GLU A 14 19.72 0.77 14.36
N ALA A 15 19.21 -0.09 13.46
CA ALA A 15 19.99 -0.90 12.55
C ALA A 15 20.41 -0.17 11.25
N GLY A 16 20.16 1.14 11.15
CA GLY A 16 20.55 1.98 10.00
C GLY A 16 19.57 1.98 8.83
N HIS A 17 18.37 1.44 9.00
CA HIS A 17 17.36 1.41 7.95
C HIS A 17 16.33 2.52 8.10
N GLN A 18 15.88 3.09 6.98
CA GLN A 18 14.68 3.93 6.98
C GLN A 18 13.46 3.06 7.23
N ALA A 19 12.54 3.50 8.09
CA ALA A 19 11.30 2.80 8.38
C ALA A 19 10.20 3.81 8.71
N LEU A 20 9.01 3.60 8.13
CA LEU A 20 7.86 4.50 8.13
C LEU A 20 6.57 3.69 8.29
N PHE A 21 5.53 4.28 8.86
CA PHE A 21 4.17 3.77 8.66
C PHE A 21 3.71 4.09 7.24
N ALA A 22 2.84 3.26 6.65
CA ALA A 22 2.48 3.37 5.25
C ALA A 22 1.01 3.06 4.97
N GLY A 23 0.43 3.72 3.98
CA GLY A 23 -0.86 3.36 3.42
C GLY A 23 -2.07 3.61 4.32
N GLY A 24 -2.89 2.59 4.51
CA GLY A 24 -4.18 2.70 5.19
C GLY A 24 -4.12 3.28 6.59
N CYS A 25 -3.15 2.90 7.41
CA CYS A 25 -3.01 3.42 8.77
C CYS A 25 -2.67 4.92 8.79
N VAL A 26 -1.88 5.40 7.84
CA VAL A 26 -1.54 6.82 7.73
C VAL A 26 -2.78 7.63 7.31
N ARG A 27 -3.48 7.18 6.27
CA ARG A 27 -4.75 7.77 5.84
C ARG A 27 -5.76 7.85 6.99
N ASP A 28 -6.00 6.74 7.67
CA ASP A 28 -7.02 6.66 8.72
C ASP A 28 -6.66 7.56 9.91
N SER A 29 -5.37 7.59 10.30
CA SER A 29 -4.88 8.51 11.35
C SER A 29 -5.08 9.99 10.97
N LEU A 30 -4.80 10.37 9.71
CA LEU A 30 -5.01 11.74 9.24
C LEU A 30 -6.49 12.13 9.17
N MET A 31 -7.37 11.15 8.97
CA MET A 31 -8.83 11.34 9.06
C MET A 31 -9.36 11.33 10.50
N GLY A 32 -8.51 11.26 11.52
CA GLY A 32 -8.91 11.17 12.93
C GLY A 32 -9.53 9.84 13.34
N LYS A 33 -9.36 8.79 12.52
CA LYS A 33 -9.81 7.43 12.79
C LYS A 33 -8.69 6.62 13.46
N THR A 34 -9.06 5.67 14.32
CA THR A 34 -8.09 4.73 14.88
C THR A 34 -7.79 3.62 13.88
N PRO A 35 -6.54 3.47 13.40
CA PRO A 35 -6.19 2.38 12.49
C PRO A 35 -6.35 1.00 13.16
N HIS A 36 -6.84 0.04 12.40
CA HIS A 36 -6.93 -1.35 12.84
C HIS A 36 -5.60 -2.08 12.74
N ASP A 37 -4.82 -1.77 11.70
CA ASP A 37 -3.51 -2.39 11.41
C ASP A 37 -2.48 -1.29 11.14
N PHE A 38 -1.21 -1.58 11.40
CA PHE A 38 -0.10 -0.68 11.11
C PHE A 38 0.87 -1.38 10.16
N ASP A 39 0.82 -1.01 8.89
CA ASP A 39 1.79 -1.44 7.88
C ASP A 39 3.06 -0.60 8.00
N ILE A 40 4.20 -1.27 7.98
CA ILE A 40 5.53 -0.64 8.05
C ILE A 40 6.22 -0.82 6.70
N ALA A 41 6.72 0.26 6.13
CA ALA A 41 7.55 0.23 4.94
C ALA A 41 8.99 0.63 5.31
N THR A 42 9.99 -0.08 4.77
CA THR A 42 11.39 0.09 5.17
C THR A 42 12.36 -0.05 4.01
N SER A 43 13.58 0.50 4.16
CA SER A 43 14.71 0.21 3.27
C SER A 43 15.39 -1.13 3.57
N ALA A 44 15.09 -1.76 4.71
CA ALA A 44 15.61 -3.09 5.03
C ALA A 44 15.07 -4.14 4.06
N ARG A 45 15.94 -5.00 3.56
CA ARG A 45 15.54 -6.16 2.75
C ARG A 45 14.94 -7.27 3.63
N PRO A 46 14.17 -8.20 3.07
CA PRO A 46 13.55 -9.28 3.83
C PRO A 46 14.50 -10.01 4.77
N GLU A 47 15.70 -10.35 4.31
CA GLU A 47 16.70 -11.06 5.08
C GLU A 47 17.22 -10.23 6.28
N GLN A 48 17.33 -8.91 6.09
CA GLN A 48 17.73 -7.98 7.14
C GLN A 48 16.63 -7.82 8.18
N VAL A 49 15.35 -7.78 7.76
CA VAL A 49 14.21 -7.78 8.68
C VAL A 49 14.20 -9.07 9.51
N GLN A 50 14.38 -10.23 8.86
CA GLN A 50 14.43 -11.52 9.55
C GLN A 50 15.59 -11.62 10.54
N ALA A 51 16.74 -11.06 10.23
CA ALA A 51 17.90 -11.03 11.13
C ALA A 51 17.68 -10.13 12.36
N LEU A 52 16.86 -9.07 12.22
CA LEU A 52 16.58 -8.13 13.31
C LEU A 52 15.51 -8.62 14.29
N PHE A 53 14.56 -9.43 13.85
CA PHE A 53 13.42 -9.85 14.67
C PHE A 53 13.41 -11.36 14.90
N PRO A 54 13.25 -11.82 16.16
CA PRO A 54 13.36 -13.24 16.50
C PRO A 54 12.20 -14.10 15.99
N ARG A 55 11.04 -13.46 15.71
CA ARG A 55 9.85 -14.17 15.24
C ARG A 55 9.31 -13.48 13.98
N THR A 56 9.51 -14.12 12.84
CA THR A 56 9.07 -13.61 11.55
C THR A 56 8.42 -14.71 10.72
N ILE A 57 7.51 -14.33 9.82
CA ILE A 57 6.86 -15.23 8.86
C ILE A 57 7.05 -14.65 7.46
N ALA A 58 7.63 -15.44 6.56
CA ALA A 58 7.91 -15.04 5.18
C ALA A 58 6.68 -15.28 4.29
N VAL A 59 5.67 -14.42 4.39
CA VAL A 59 4.42 -14.56 3.59
C VAL A 59 4.57 -14.09 2.14
N GLY A 60 5.56 -13.27 1.84
CA GLY A 60 5.80 -12.69 0.51
C GLY A 60 7.23 -12.17 0.37
N ALA A 61 8.22 -12.91 0.89
CA ALA A 61 9.62 -12.48 0.89
C ALA A 61 10.13 -12.17 -0.53
N GLN A 62 9.72 -12.94 -1.54
CA GLN A 62 10.03 -12.69 -2.94
C GLN A 62 9.48 -11.34 -3.46
N PHE A 63 8.46 -10.79 -2.80
CA PHE A 63 7.89 -9.47 -3.07
C PHE A 63 8.28 -8.42 -2.02
N GLY A 64 9.24 -8.75 -1.14
CA GLY A 64 9.72 -7.83 -0.12
C GLY A 64 8.87 -7.73 1.15
N VAL A 65 7.97 -8.70 1.43
CA VAL A 65 7.05 -8.63 2.58
C VAL A 65 7.36 -9.70 3.61
N ILE A 66 7.56 -9.27 4.86
CA ILE A 66 7.76 -10.10 6.05
C ILE A 66 6.72 -9.72 7.10
N LEU A 67 6.10 -10.69 7.76
CA LEU A 67 5.36 -10.45 8.99
C LEU A 67 6.31 -10.56 10.18
N VAL A 68 6.37 -9.52 10.98
CA VAL A 68 7.06 -9.51 12.27
C VAL A 68 6.04 -9.79 13.36
N VAL A 69 6.28 -10.82 14.18
CA VAL A 69 5.38 -11.23 15.27
C VAL A 69 5.88 -10.61 16.58
N GLU A 70 5.15 -9.61 17.06
CA GLU A 70 5.46 -8.92 18.33
C GLU A 70 4.23 -8.82 19.22
N GLU A 71 4.41 -9.13 20.52
CA GLU A 71 3.34 -9.13 21.52
C GLU A 71 2.10 -9.93 21.07
N GLY A 72 2.33 -11.08 20.38
CA GLY A 72 1.26 -11.98 19.93
C GLY A 72 0.45 -11.48 18.72
N ARG A 73 0.94 -10.47 18.01
CA ARG A 73 0.31 -9.91 16.80
C ARG A 73 1.29 -9.84 15.65
N ASP A 74 0.73 -9.89 14.45
CA ASP A 74 1.49 -9.81 13.20
C ASP A 74 1.52 -8.36 12.71
N TYR A 75 2.72 -7.88 12.36
CA TYR A 75 2.94 -6.57 11.76
C TYR A 75 3.57 -6.76 10.39
N GLN A 76 2.93 -6.24 9.35
CA GLN A 76 3.46 -6.30 8.02
C GLN A 76 4.61 -5.30 7.87
N VAL A 77 5.79 -5.82 7.54
CA VAL A 77 7.00 -5.04 7.23
C VAL A 77 7.36 -5.30 5.77
N ALA A 78 7.23 -4.27 4.94
CA ALA A 78 7.47 -4.34 3.51
C ALA A 78 8.69 -3.51 3.12
N THR A 79 9.60 -4.07 2.34
CA THR A 79 10.70 -3.32 1.73
C THR A 79 10.16 -2.34 0.68
N PHE A 80 10.63 -1.09 0.67
CA PHE A 80 10.28 -0.14 -0.39
C PHE A 80 10.58 -0.73 -1.75
N ARG A 81 9.60 -0.77 -2.63
CA ARG A 81 9.74 -1.40 -3.93
C ARG A 81 9.03 -0.63 -5.05
N SER A 82 9.49 -0.82 -6.26
CA SER A 82 8.77 -0.58 -7.50
C SER A 82 8.34 -1.90 -8.10
N ASP A 83 7.18 -1.93 -8.70
CA ASP A 83 6.67 -3.13 -9.35
C ASP A 83 7.15 -3.14 -10.81
N GLY A 84 7.55 -4.31 -11.32
CA GLY A 84 7.85 -4.54 -12.73
C GLY A 84 6.56 -4.72 -13.56
N THR A 85 6.71 -5.24 -14.77
CA THR A 85 5.58 -5.49 -15.69
C THR A 85 4.56 -6.46 -15.09
N TYR A 86 3.29 -6.17 -15.28
CA TYR A 86 2.16 -7.03 -14.93
C TYR A 86 1.75 -7.85 -16.17
N LEU A 87 1.69 -9.17 -16.07
CA LEU A 87 1.31 -10.05 -17.17
C LEU A 87 -0.09 -10.65 -17.02
N ASP A 88 -0.52 -10.86 -15.79
CA ASP A 88 -1.80 -11.51 -15.47
C ASP A 88 -2.88 -10.50 -15.02
N GLY A 89 -2.58 -9.19 -15.11
CA GLY A 89 -3.47 -8.12 -14.65
C GLY A 89 -3.67 -8.08 -13.13
N ARG A 90 -2.74 -8.66 -12.34
CA ARG A 90 -2.80 -8.65 -10.87
C ARG A 90 -1.44 -8.64 -10.18
N HIS A 91 -0.50 -9.46 -10.63
CA HIS A 91 0.77 -9.65 -9.94
C HIS A 91 1.92 -9.11 -10.79
N PRO A 92 2.83 -8.31 -10.21
CA PRO A 92 4.04 -7.93 -10.93
C PRO A 92 4.94 -9.16 -11.10
N ARG A 93 5.52 -9.32 -12.28
CA ARG A 93 6.46 -10.40 -12.59
C ARG A 93 7.72 -10.34 -11.73
N SER A 94 8.12 -9.14 -11.37
CA SER A 94 9.32 -8.87 -10.57
C SER A 94 9.11 -7.59 -9.77
N VAL A 95 9.88 -7.45 -8.71
CA VAL A 95 9.96 -6.22 -7.92
C VAL A 95 11.42 -5.77 -7.85
N SER A 96 11.63 -4.46 -7.80
CA SER A 96 12.93 -3.84 -7.56
C SER A 96 12.86 -2.99 -6.32
N PHE A 97 13.84 -3.12 -5.41
CA PHE A 97 13.87 -2.30 -4.21
C PHE A 97 14.25 -0.87 -4.54
N THR A 98 13.58 0.09 -3.91
CA THR A 98 13.65 1.50 -4.27
C THR A 98 13.56 2.42 -3.05
N THR A 99 13.22 3.69 -3.26
CA THR A 99 13.01 4.73 -2.24
C THR A 99 11.54 4.79 -1.79
N PRO A 100 11.21 5.49 -0.69
CA PRO A 100 9.82 5.76 -0.30
C PRO A 100 8.99 6.39 -1.42
N GLU A 101 9.57 7.31 -2.19
CA GLU A 101 8.90 7.94 -3.33
C GLU A 101 8.54 6.92 -4.41
N GLY A 102 9.48 6.04 -4.77
CA GLY A 102 9.23 4.96 -5.74
C GLY A 102 8.13 4.00 -5.26
N ASP A 103 8.12 3.66 -3.96
CA ASP A 103 7.08 2.82 -3.36
C ASP A 103 5.71 3.54 -3.33
N ALA A 104 5.67 4.87 -3.09
CA ALA A 104 4.44 5.65 -3.19
C ALA A 104 3.83 5.57 -4.59
N ARG A 105 4.66 5.78 -5.62
CA ARG A 105 4.23 5.86 -7.02
C ARG A 105 3.65 4.55 -7.58
N ARG A 106 4.00 3.38 -7.01
CA ARG A 106 3.41 2.10 -7.43
C ARG A 106 2.05 1.79 -6.80
N ARG A 107 1.64 2.52 -5.76
CA ARG A 107 0.38 2.29 -5.04
C ARG A 107 -0.82 2.66 -5.90
N ASP A 108 -2.01 2.29 -5.43
CA ASP A 108 -3.26 2.47 -6.17
C ASP A 108 -3.75 3.91 -6.22
N PHE A 109 -4.02 4.48 -5.03
CA PHE A 109 -4.63 5.82 -4.90
C PHE A 109 -3.75 6.72 -4.05
N THR A 110 -3.79 8.02 -4.33
CA THR A 110 -2.99 9.06 -3.67
C THR A 110 -3.13 9.01 -2.16
N ILE A 111 -4.35 8.84 -1.65
CA ILE A 111 -4.65 8.73 -0.22
C ILE A 111 -4.03 7.50 0.46
N ASN A 112 -3.64 6.48 -0.28
CA ASN A 112 -2.93 5.29 0.19
C ASN A 112 -1.42 5.36 -0.10
N GLY A 113 -0.95 6.39 -0.81
CA GLY A 113 0.45 6.64 -1.11
C GLY A 113 1.20 7.42 -0.03
N LEU A 114 0.57 7.68 1.09
CA LEU A 114 1.13 8.45 2.20
C LEU A 114 1.98 7.59 3.13
N PHE A 115 3.04 8.21 3.65
CA PHE A 115 3.87 7.66 4.72
C PHE A 115 3.88 8.59 5.92
N TYR A 116 4.14 7.99 7.09
CA TYR A 116 4.31 8.74 8.33
C TYR A 116 5.55 8.26 9.06
N ASP A 117 6.40 9.20 9.42
CA ASP A 117 7.52 8.95 10.30
C ASP A 117 7.06 9.06 11.76
N PRO A 118 6.91 7.93 12.48
CA PRO A 118 6.40 7.98 13.84
C PRO A 118 7.44 8.47 14.86
N ILE A 119 8.71 8.59 14.48
CA ILE A 119 9.78 9.08 15.36
C ILE A 119 9.88 10.60 15.25
N GLU A 120 9.84 11.13 14.02
CA GLU A 120 9.92 12.58 13.76
C GLU A 120 8.55 13.26 13.79
N GLY A 121 7.46 12.49 13.79
CA GLY A 121 6.09 13.04 13.75
C GLY A 121 5.74 13.69 12.41
N LYS A 122 6.35 13.25 11.30
CA LYS A 122 6.25 13.89 9.99
C LYS A 122 5.53 13.01 8.98
N VAL A 123 4.56 13.60 8.27
CA VAL A 123 3.94 12.96 7.08
C VAL A 123 4.82 13.23 5.85
N LEU A 124 5.09 12.18 5.08
CA LEU A 124 5.74 12.28 3.78
C LEU A 124 4.70 11.98 2.71
N ASP A 125 4.52 12.94 1.80
CA ASP A 125 3.58 12.86 0.68
C ASP A 125 4.35 13.12 -0.63
N PHE A 126 4.37 12.14 -1.51
CA PHE A 126 5.05 12.20 -2.80
C PHE A 126 4.05 12.20 -3.98
N VAL A 127 2.76 12.11 -3.69
CA VAL A 127 1.71 11.86 -4.70
C VAL A 127 0.48 12.76 -4.56
N GLY A 128 0.50 13.73 -3.65
CA GLY A 128 -0.62 14.67 -3.42
C GLY A 128 -1.78 14.09 -2.59
N GLY A 129 -1.50 13.02 -1.82
CA GLY A 129 -2.55 12.33 -1.06
C GLY A 129 -3.12 13.14 0.10
N ARG A 130 -2.39 14.11 0.66
CA ARG A 130 -2.91 14.98 1.72
C ARG A 130 -4.01 15.91 1.21
N GLU A 131 -3.79 16.55 0.07
CA GLU A 131 -4.78 17.42 -0.57
C GLU A 131 -6.04 16.63 -0.94
N ASP A 132 -5.87 15.44 -1.50
CA ASP A 132 -6.99 14.56 -1.85
C ASP A 132 -7.76 14.06 -0.61
N LEU A 133 -7.10 13.89 0.54
CA LEU A 133 -7.78 13.60 1.81
C LEU A 133 -8.63 14.80 2.29
N GLU A 134 -8.08 16.01 2.24
CA GLU A 134 -8.76 17.23 2.65
C GLU A 134 -9.98 17.52 1.77
N THR A 135 -9.88 17.28 0.47
CA THR A 135 -10.96 17.49 -0.51
C THR A 135 -11.88 16.28 -0.66
N ARG A 136 -11.65 15.20 0.09
CA ARG A 136 -12.38 13.93 -0.01
C ARG A 136 -12.42 13.38 -1.44
N THR A 137 -11.29 13.41 -2.10
CA THR A 137 -11.11 12.98 -3.50
C THR A 137 -10.39 11.63 -3.55
N LEU A 138 -10.91 10.70 -4.34
CA LEU A 138 -10.25 9.44 -4.66
C LEU A 138 -9.61 9.54 -6.05
N ARG A 139 -8.31 9.63 -6.10
CA ARG A 139 -7.50 9.79 -7.32
C ARG A 139 -6.51 8.64 -7.46
N ALA A 140 -6.43 8.05 -8.65
CA ALA A 140 -5.39 7.07 -8.98
C ALA A 140 -4.01 7.75 -9.08
N ILE A 141 -2.95 7.05 -8.66
CA ILE A 141 -1.59 7.56 -8.79
C ILE A 141 -1.10 7.38 -10.22
N GLY A 142 -0.65 8.46 -10.86
CA GLY A 142 -0.16 8.44 -12.24
C GLY A 142 -1.29 8.37 -13.26
N ASN A 143 -1.11 7.61 -14.36
CA ASN A 143 -2.13 7.46 -15.39
C ASN A 143 -3.19 6.43 -14.96
N PRO A 144 -4.46 6.82 -14.75
CA PRO A 144 -5.48 5.90 -14.25
C PRO A 144 -5.73 4.69 -15.18
N ALA A 145 -5.69 4.90 -16.50
CA ALA A 145 -5.92 3.82 -17.45
C ALA A 145 -4.83 2.74 -17.36
N GLU A 146 -3.56 3.14 -17.24
CA GLU A 146 -2.44 2.23 -17.03
C GLU A 146 -2.57 1.50 -15.69
N ARG A 147 -2.91 2.22 -14.61
CA ARG A 147 -3.10 1.64 -13.27
C ARG A 147 -4.16 0.56 -13.24
N PHE A 148 -5.28 0.75 -13.93
CA PHE A 148 -6.36 -0.24 -14.01
C PHE A 148 -6.03 -1.40 -14.95
N ALA A 149 -5.22 -1.18 -15.97
CA ALA A 149 -4.71 -2.25 -16.84
C ALA A 149 -3.71 -3.16 -16.11
N GLU A 150 -2.84 -2.59 -15.26
CA GLU A 150 -1.86 -3.35 -14.45
C GLU A 150 -2.52 -4.30 -13.45
N ASP A 151 -3.51 -3.82 -12.71
CA ASP A 151 -4.20 -4.60 -11.68
C ASP A 151 -5.70 -4.29 -11.68
N LYS A 152 -6.49 -5.21 -12.23
CA LYS A 152 -7.95 -5.08 -12.32
C LYS A 152 -8.65 -5.03 -10.96
N LEU A 153 -8.02 -5.51 -9.88
CA LEU A 153 -8.57 -5.36 -8.53
C LEU A 153 -8.64 -3.89 -8.09
N ARG A 154 -7.83 -3.01 -8.67
CA ARG A 154 -7.90 -1.56 -8.38
C ARG A 154 -9.25 -0.96 -8.76
N LEU A 155 -9.96 -1.51 -9.76
CA LEU A 155 -11.33 -1.10 -10.10
C LEU A 155 -12.30 -1.32 -8.94
N LEU A 156 -12.29 -2.54 -8.38
CA LEU A 156 -13.12 -2.88 -7.22
C LEU A 156 -12.70 -2.11 -5.97
N ARG A 157 -11.40 -1.87 -5.81
CA ARG A 157 -10.86 -1.07 -4.72
C ARG A 157 -11.29 0.39 -4.84
N ALA A 158 -11.36 0.97 -6.06
CA ALA A 158 -11.86 2.33 -6.28
C ALA A 158 -13.30 2.47 -5.78
N VAL A 159 -14.18 1.60 -6.21
CA VAL A 159 -15.59 1.61 -5.78
C VAL A 159 -15.70 1.43 -4.26
N ARG A 160 -14.96 0.46 -3.70
CA ARG A 160 -14.95 0.22 -2.26
C ARG A 160 -14.46 1.43 -1.46
N PHE A 161 -13.35 2.07 -1.86
CA PHE A 161 -12.83 3.22 -1.14
C PHE A 161 -13.74 4.43 -1.27
N ALA A 162 -14.27 4.72 -2.46
CA ALA A 162 -15.23 5.80 -2.65
C ALA A 162 -16.44 5.63 -1.71
N THR A 163 -17.00 4.42 -1.63
CA THR A 163 -18.16 4.12 -0.78
C THR A 163 -17.83 4.15 0.71
N VAL A 164 -16.76 3.46 1.15
CA VAL A 164 -16.44 3.32 2.59
C VAL A 164 -15.92 4.61 3.20
N LEU A 165 -15.22 5.44 2.41
CA LEU A 165 -14.66 6.71 2.87
C LEU A 165 -15.61 7.89 2.62
N ASP A 166 -16.65 7.70 1.82
CA ASP A 166 -17.54 8.77 1.34
C ASP A 166 -16.75 9.83 0.56
N PHE A 167 -15.97 9.36 -0.44
CA PHE A 167 -15.11 10.19 -1.29
C PHE A 167 -15.63 10.23 -2.73
N THR A 168 -15.51 11.37 -3.37
CA THR A 168 -15.78 11.54 -4.79
C THR A 168 -14.61 11.01 -5.61
N ILE A 169 -14.88 10.20 -6.62
CA ILE A 169 -13.83 9.75 -7.55
C ILE A 169 -13.50 10.91 -8.50
N GLU A 170 -12.21 11.22 -8.63
CA GLU A 170 -11.71 12.25 -9.53
C GLU A 170 -12.04 11.92 -10.99
N ALA A 171 -12.26 12.94 -11.83
CA ALA A 171 -12.85 12.80 -13.17
C ALA A 171 -12.09 11.86 -14.12
N ASP A 172 -10.75 11.99 -14.22
CA ASP A 172 -9.94 11.12 -15.08
C ASP A 172 -9.89 9.68 -14.54
N THR A 173 -9.86 9.53 -13.22
CA THR A 173 -9.94 8.23 -12.53
C THR A 173 -11.29 7.57 -12.79
N TRP A 174 -12.38 8.33 -12.75
CA TRP A 174 -13.73 7.84 -13.06
C TRP A 174 -13.88 7.42 -14.51
N ASN A 175 -13.43 8.26 -15.45
CA ASN A 175 -13.49 7.95 -16.88
C ASN A 175 -12.71 6.67 -17.22
N ALA A 176 -11.50 6.52 -16.66
CA ALA A 176 -10.70 5.32 -16.85
C ALA A 176 -11.34 4.08 -16.20
N LEU A 177 -11.99 4.25 -15.02
CA LEU A 177 -12.72 3.18 -14.34
C LEU A 177 -13.89 2.69 -15.21
N CYS A 178 -14.70 3.60 -15.75
CA CYS A 178 -15.83 3.26 -16.63
C CYS A 178 -15.36 2.53 -17.89
N ALA A 179 -14.31 3.03 -18.55
CA ALA A 179 -13.75 2.40 -19.73
C ALA A 179 -13.18 1.00 -19.44
N ALA A 180 -12.52 0.82 -18.29
CA ALA A 180 -11.96 -0.46 -17.89
C ALA A 180 -13.01 -1.47 -17.39
N ALA A 181 -14.15 -1.00 -16.85
CA ALA A 181 -15.22 -1.86 -16.35
C ALA A 181 -15.81 -2.76 -17.46
N GLU A 182 -15.88 -2.28 -18.70
CA GLU A 182 -16.32 -3.06 -19.85
C GLU A 182 -15.41 -4.26 -20.13
N THR A 183 -14.14 -4.17 -19.76
CA THR A 183 -13.16 -5.25 -19.99
C THR A 183 -13.21 -6.36 -18.93
N ILE A 184 -13.81 -6.12 -17.76
CA ILE A 184 -13.94 -7.14 -16.70
C ILE A 184 -14.79 -8.32 -17.15
N HIS A 185 -15.79 -8.08 -18.01
CA HIS A 185 -16.66 -9.11 -18.55
C HIS A 185 -16.00 -9.97 -19.65
N ALA A 186 -14.97 -9.46 -20.31
CA ALA A 186 -14.33 -10.17 -21.45
C ALA A 186 -13.42 -11.33 -20.99
N ASP A 187 -12.87 -11.29 -19.79
CA ASP A 187 -11.92 -12.28 -19.32
C ASP A 187 -12.54 -13.43 -18.48
N GLY A 188 -13.86 -13.49 -18.36
CA GLY A 188 -14.68 -14.66 -18.00
C GLY A 188 -14.26 -15.53 -16.79
N ARG A 189 -13.38 -15.07 -15.90
CA ARG A 189 -12.93 -15.87 -14.73
C ARG A 189 -13.33 -15.23 -13.39
N CYS A 190 -14.62 -15.01 -13.23
CA CYS A 190 -15.19 -15.13 -11.91
C CYS A 190 -15.27 -16.63 -11.60
N ARG A 191 -14.31 -17.20 -10.87
CA ARG A 191 -14.47 -18.56 -10.35
C ARG A 191 -15.66 -18.52 -9.40
N ARG A 192 -16.83 -18.93 -9.90
CA ARG A 192 -17.88 -19.42 -9.01
C ARG A 192 -17.27 -20.62 -8.32
N GLY A 193 -17.27 -20.58 -6.99
CA GLY A 193 -16.92 -21.74 -6.22
C GLY A 193 -17.77 -22.90 -6.72
N GLU A 194 -17.14 -23.96 -7.17
CA GLU A 194 -17.78 -25.25 -7.33
C GLU A 194 -18.10 -25.79 -5.94
N PRO A 195 -19.25 -26.49 -5.77
CA PRO A 195 -19.79 -26.94 -4.50
C PRO A 195 -18.90 -27.93 -3.78
#